data_c08604e1d62ad68c755527bc2183172a
#
_entry.id   c08604e1d62ad68c755527bc2183172a
#
_cell.length_a   1.000
_cell.length_b   1.000
_cell.length_c   1.000
_cell.angle_alpha   90.00
_cell.angle_beta   90.00
_cell.angle_gamma   90.00
#
_symmetry.space_group_name_H-M   'P 1'
#
loop_
_entity.id
_entity.type
_entity.pdbx_description
1 polymer ?
#
loop_
_entity_poly.entity_id
_entity_poly.type
_entity_poly.pdbx_seq_one_letter_code
_entity_poly.pdbx_strand_id
1 'polypeptide(L)'
;MSTVDFYLKGTVDIPVVHIDYTKPFEEHNIEYWTYYCCSSANYHANRYITMPNLRNRILGTQLYLMNVKGFLHWGFNFYYSQLSRCKINPYLITDAGGAFPAGDAFIVYPGEKDNVVESLRHEVLFDGFQDYMALKR
;
A
#
# COMPACT_ATOMS: atom_id res chain seq x y z
N MET A 1 16.07 10.67 10.21
CA MET A 1 16.80 11.27 9.08
C MET A 1 15.79 11.33 7.93
N SER A 2 15.50 12.51 7.40
CA SER A 2 14.47 12.69 6.39
C SER A 2 14.99 12.18 5.05
N THR A 3 14.17 11.46 4.30
CA THR A 3 14.50 11.00 2.94
C THR A 3 14.74 12.18 1.97
N VAL A 4 14.25 13.38 2.29
CA VAL A 4 14.55 14.61 1.54
C VAL A 4 16.06 14.90 1.54
N ASP A 5 16.73 14.75 2.68
CA ASP A 5 18.19 14.98 2.76
C ASP A 5 18.98 14.01 1.88
N PHE A 6 18.56 12.75 1.80
CA PHE A 6 19.19 11.76 0.92
C PHE A 6 18.95 12.06 -0.57
N TYR A 7 17.76 12.52 -0.94
CA TYR A 7 17.48 12.95 -2.30
C TYR A 7 18.33 14.16 -2.68
N LEU A 8 18.35 15.20 -1.85
CA LEU A 8 19.12 16.42 -2.10
C LEU A 8 20.63 16.18 -2.18
N LYS A 9 21.13 15.11 -1.53
CA LYS A 9 22.54 14.68 -1.62
C LYS A 9 22.81 13.75 -2.82
N GLY A 10 21.82 13.44 -3.64
CA GLY A 10 21.95 12.54 -4.78
C GLY A 10 22.17 11.07 -4.40
N THR A 11 21.80 10.67 -3.19
CA THR A 11 21.90 9.28 -2.72
C THR A 11 20.69 8.43 -3.11
N VAL A 12 19.54 9.07 -3.37
CA VAL A 12 18.27 8.44 -3.77
C VAL A 12 17.75 9.12 -5.01
N ASP A 13 17.52 8.38 -6.08
CA ASP A 13 16.99 8.91 -7.35
C ASP A 13 15.49 9.15 -7.27
N ILE A 14 14.72 8.19 -6.73
CA ILE A 14 13.27 8.27 -6.57
C ILE A 14 12.93 7.90 -5.12
N PRO A 15 12.55 8.86 -4.28
CA PRO A 15 12.14 8.56 -2.91
C PRO A 15 10.77 7.88 -2.90
N VAL A 16 10.64 6.85 -2.05
CA VAL A 16 9.35 6.20 -1.76
C VAL A 16 8.95 6.57 -0.34
N VAL A 17 7.92 7.41 -0.22
CA VAL A 17 7.57 8.11 1.01
C VAL A 17 6.28 7.56 1.61
N HIS A 18 6.24 7.37 2.92
CA HIS A 18 5.01 7.02 3.60
C HIS A 18 3.95 8.11 3.40
N ILE A 19 2.71 7.72 3.12
CA ILE A 19 1.63 8.63 2.71
C ILE A 19 1.34 9.75 3.75
N ASP A 20 1.62 9.50 5.03
CA ASP A 20 1.45 10.50 6.11
C ASP A 20 2.58 11.55 6.17
N TYR A 21 3.66 11.39 5.38
CA TYR A 21 4.87 12.22 5.47
C TYR A 21 5.30 12.82 4.13
N THR A 22 4.38 13.03 3.20
CA THR A 22 4.66 13.52 1.84
C THR A 22 4.92 15.01 1.77
N LYS A 23 4.38 15.78 2.71
CA LYS A 23 4.41 17.25 2.69
C LYS A 23 5.80 17.87 2.46
N PRO A 24 6.90 17.41 3.07
CA PRO A 24 8.24 17.98 2.79
C PRO A 24 8.69 17.81 1.34
N PHE A 25 8.24 16.74 0.64
CA PHE A 25 8.56 16.50 -0.76
C PHE A 25 7.76 17.41 -1.68
N GLU A 26 6.49 17.65 -1.36
CA GLU A 26 5.62 18.59 -2.05
C GLU A 26 6.15 20.04 -1.95
N GLU A 27 6.56 20.47 -0.76
CA GLU A 27 7.13 21.79 -0.50
C GLU A 27 8.42 22.07 -1.27
N HIS A 28 9.21 21.02 -1.57
CA HIS A 28 10.44 21.11 -2.34
C HIS A 28 10.28 20.77 -3.82
N ASN A 29 9.04 20.52 -4.29
CA ASN A 29 8.74 20.07 -5.66
C ASN A 29 9.53 18.81 -6.08
N ILE A 30 9.77 17.90 -5.16
CA ILE A 30 10.47 16.64 -5.40
C ILE A 30 9.48 15.62 -5.93
N GLU A 31 9.79 14.97 -7.06
CA GLU A 31 9.01 13.83 -7.54
C GLU A 31 9.23 12.64 -6.61
N TYR A 32 8.15 11.99 -6.17
CA TYR A 32 8.21 10.86 -5.25
C TYR A 32 7.15 9.81 -5.56
N TRP A 33 7.39 8.60 -5.09
CA TRP A 33 6.37 7.57 -4.94
C TRP A 33 5.88 7.54 -3.50
N THR A 34 4.69 7.00 -3.29
CA THR A 34 4.17 6.86 -1.94
C THR A 34 3.78 5.43 -1.62
N TYR A 35 3.66 5.14 -0.33
CA TYR A 35 3.16 3.88 0.19
C TYR A 35 2.35 4.10 1.46
N TYR A 36 1.49 3.16 1.78
CA TYR A 36 0.94 2.98 3.11
C TYR A 36 1.28 1.59 3.63
N CYS A 37 1.19 1.38 4.93
CA CYS A 37 1.31 0.09 5.59
C CYS A 37 0.54 0.10 6.92
N CYS A 38 0.92 -0.76 7.85
CA CYS A 38 0.25 -1.00 9.13
C CYS A 38 0.01 0.22 10.04
N SER A 39 0.59 1.36 9.78
CA SER A 39 0.40 2.59 10.58
C SER A 39 -0.61 3.57 10.01
N SER A 40 -0.94 3.50 8.73
CA SER A 40 -1.87 4.45 8.08
C SER A 40 -3.32 3.98 8.24
N ALA A 41 -3.94 4.31 9.35
CA ALA A 41 -5.31 3.85 9.64
C ALA A 41 -6.37 4.95 9.63
N ASN A 42 -6.01 6.24 9.78
CA ASN A 42 -6.97 7.29 10.10
C ASN A 42 -7.41 8.13 8.90
N TYR A 43 -6.52 8.85 8.26
CA TYR A 43 -6.87 9.88 7.28
C TYR A 43 -6.69 9.44 5.82
N HIS A 44 -5.80 8.50 5.56
CA HIS A 44 -5.49 8.05 4.20
C HIS A 44 -6.18 6.73 3.86
N ALA A 45 -6.20 6.41 2.57
CA ALA A 45 -6.61 5.11 2.08
C ALA A 45 -5.77 4.00 2.72
N ASN A 46 -6.40 2.87 2.97
CA ASN A 46 -5.73 1.63 3.30
C ASN A 46 -6.67 0.46 2.95
N ARG A 47 -6.15 -0.77 3.01
CA ARG A 47 -6.81 -1.97 2.51
C ARG A 47 -7.02 -3.07 3.57
N TYR A 48 -7.09 -2.70 4.86
CA TYR A 48 -7.35 -3.69 5.91
C TYR A 48 -8.72 -4.36 5.73
N ILE A 49 -8.81 -5.63 6.13
CA ILE A 49 -10.09 -6.38 6.09
C ILE A 49 -11.17 -5.67 6.91
N THR A 50 -10.78 -4.99 7.97
CA THR A 50 -11.68 -4.26 8.89
C THR A 50 -12.14 -2.90 8.37
N MET A 51 -11.61 -2.46 7.22
CA MET A 51 -11.97 -1.17 6.63
C MET A 51 -13.05 -1.32 5.56
N PRO A 52 -13.93 -0.31 5.39
CA PRO A 52 -14.83 -0.27 4.25
C PRO A 52 -14.06 -0.25 2.92
N ASN A 53 -14.52 -1.01 1.93
CA ASN A 53 -13.85 -1.09 0.63
C ASN A 53 -13.69 0.27 -0.08
N LEU A 54 -14.58 1.23 0.15
CA LEU A 54 -14.45 2.59 -0.36
C LEU A 54 -13.16 3.28 0.09
N ARG A 55 -12.64 2.95 1.28
CA ARG A 55 -11.34 3.47 1.74
C ARG A 55 -10.16 2.92 0.95
N ASN A 56 -10.30 1.74 0.40
CA ASN A 56 -9.30 1.18 -0.51
C ASN A 56 -9.40 1.84 -1.90
N ARG A 57 -10.62 1.99 -2.44
CA ARG A 57 -10.85 2.61 -3.75
C ARG A 57 -10.39 4.06 -3.84
N ILE A 58 -10.61 4.86 -2.78
CA ILE A 58 -10.27 6.29 -2.76
C ILE A 58 -8.76 6.55 -2.97
N LEU A 59 -7.91 5.53 -2.86
CA LEU A 59 -6.48 5.63 -3.10
C LEU A 59 -6.19 6.28 -4.46
N GLY A 60 -6.87 5.86 -5.52
CA GLY A 60 -6.65 6.42 -6.86
C GLY A 60 -6.87 7.94 -6.91
N THR A 61 -7.94 8.41 -6.31
CA THR A 61 -8.22 9.85 -6.19
C THR A 61 -7.16 10.56 -5.34
N GLN A 62 -6.73 9.97 -4.23
CA GLN A 62 -5.67 10.54 -3.39
C GLN A 62 -4.34 10.67 -4.14
N LEU A 63 -3.92 9.62 -4.85
CA LEU A 63 -2.70 9.65 -5.67
C LEU A 63 -2.75 10.73 -6.76
N TYR A 64 -3.92 10.92 -7.37
CA TYR A 64 -4.14 11.98 -8.35
C TYR A 64 -4.00 13.37 -7.73
N LEU A 65 -4.69 13.64 -6.63
CA LEU A 65 -4.64 14.93 -5.93
C LEU A 65 -3.24 15.27 -5.39
N MET A 66 -2.50 14.27 -4.94
CA MET A 66 -1.11 14.41 -4.46
C MET A 66 -0.09 14.50 -5.61
N ASN A 67 -0.54 14.35 -6.88
CA ASN A 67 0.32 14.28 -8.07
C ASN A 67 1.46 13.26 -7.96
N VAL A 68 1.21 12.13 -7.32
CA VAL A 68 2.18 11.07 -7.09
C VAL A 68 2.38 10.25 -8.37
N LYS A 69 3.63 9.87 -8.67
CA LYS A 69 4.00 9.11 -9.88
C LYS A 69 3.99 7.60 -9.70
N GLY A 70 4.03 7.11 -8.48
CA GLY A 70 4.01 5.69 -8.20
C GLY A 70 3.50 5.36 -6.81
N PHE A 71 2.99 4.14 -6.68
CA PHE A 71 2.50 3.60 -5.42
C PHE A 71 3.15 2.24 -5.16
N LEU A 72 3.57 2.01 -3.93
CA LEU A 72 4.15 0.77 -3.47
C LEU A 72 3.36 0.22 -2.29
N HIS A 73 3.22 -1.09 -2.21
CA HIS A 73 2.82 -1.78 -0.99
C HIS A 73 3.66 -3.04 -0.81
N TRP A 74 4.16 -3.25 0.41
CA TRP A 74 5.08 -4.34 0.72
C TRP A 74 4.43 -5.72 0.68
N GLY A 75 3.15 -5.83 1.09
CA GLY A 75 2.44 -7.08 1.29
C GLY A 75 1.43 -7.37 0.18
N PHE A 76 1.81 -8.16 -0.83
CA PHE A 76 0.88 -8.65 -1.85
C PHE A 76 0.38 -10.06 -1.51
N ASN A 77 1.29 -10.96 -1.15
CA ASN A 77 1.05 -12.37 -0.87
C ASN A 77 1.98 -12.91 0.24
N PHE A 78 2.23 -12.11 1.25
CA PHE A 78 3.07 -12.51 2.38
C PHE A 78 2.28 -13.41 3.33
N TYR A 79 2.53 -14.73 3.26
CA TYR A 79 1.85 -15.76 4.04
C TYR A 79 2.75 -16.34 5.13
N TYR A 80 3.37 -15.44 5.90
CA TYR A 80 4.24 -15.79 7.01
C TYR A 80 3.89 -15.02 8.27
N SER A 81 4.27 -15.55 9.42
CA SER A 81 4.28 -14.78 10.67
C SER A 81 5.36 -13.70 10.64
N GLN A 82 5.35 -12.82 11.60
CA GLN A 82 6.36 -11.77 11.77
C GLN A 82 7.78 -12.34 11.63
N LEU A 83 8.63 -11.62 10.92
CA LEU A 83 10.02 -12.00 10.60
C LEU A 83 10.13 -13.33 9.84
N SER A 84 9.09 -13.72 9.12
CA SER A 84 9.01 -14.96 8.33
C SER A 84 9.35 -16.24 9.12
N ARG A 85 9.03 -16.26 10.42
CA ARG A 85 9.39 -17.39 11.31
C ARG A 85 8.67 -18.68 10.98
N CYS A 86 7.41 -18.59 10.55
CA CYS A 86 6.64 -19.76 10.11
C CYS A 86 5.64 -19.37 9.03
N LYS A 87 5.31 -20.34 8.17
CA LYS A 87 4.24 -20.18 7.19
C LYS A 87 2.89 -20.21 7.90
N ILE A 88 1.97 -19.34 7.49
CA ILE A 88 0.60 -19.27 8.00
C ILE A 88 -0.41 -19.61 6.90
N ASN A 89 -1.60 -20.03 7.31
CA ASN A 89 -2.74 -20.12 6.42
C ASN A 89 -3.50 -18.78 6.43
N PRO A 90 -3.48 -17.98 5.34
CA PRO A 90 -4.11 -16.65 5.31
C PRO A 90 -5.64 -16.69 5.38
N TYR A 91 -6.26 -17.85 5.16
CA TYR A 91 -7.69 -18.06 5.38
C TYR A 91 -8.09 -18.16 6.86
N LEU A 92 -7.14 -18.46 7.74
CA LEU A 92 -7.36 -18.62 9.18
C LEU A 92 -6.68 -17.50 9.99
N ILE A 93 -5.51 -17.04 9.56
CA ILE A 93 -4.69 -16.05 10.25
C ILE A 93 -4.49 -14.86 9.31
N THR A 94 -5.17 -13.77 9.57
CA THR A 94 -5.21 -12.61 8.67
C THR A 94 -4.25 -11.48 9.06
N ASP A 95 -3.62 -11.57 10.22
CA ASP A 95 -2.83 -10.54 10.90
C ASP A 95 -1.35 -10.93 11.10
N ALA A 96 -0.89 -11.95 10.36
CA ALA A 96 0.46 -12.53 10.48
C ALA A 96 0.79 -13.02 11.91
N GLY A 97 -0.21 -13.50 12.64
CA GLY A 97 -0.06 -13.96 14.03
C GLY A 97 0.00 -12.80 15.03
N GLY A 98 -0.80 -11.77 14.84
CA GLY A 98 -0.89 -10.58 15.71
C GLY A 98 0.17 -9.51 15.43
N ALA A 99 0.92 -9.62 14.33
CA ALA A 99 2.03 -8.70 14.02
C ALA A 99 1.58 -7.47 13.22
N PHE A 100 0.55 -7.59 12.40
CA PHE A 100 0.06 -6.55 11.50
C PHE A 100 -1.47 -6.44 11.56
N PRO A 101 -2.05 -5.30 11.17
CA PRO A 101 -3.49 -5.21 10.99
C PRO A 101 -4.00 -6.26 10.00
N ALA A 102 -5.20 -6.80 10.23
CA ALA A 102 -5.78 -7.87 9.42
C ALA A 102 -5.81 -7.49 7.92
N GLY A 103 -5.15 -8.28 7.09
CA GLY A 103 -5.06 -8.10 5.66
C GLY A 103 -3.99 -7.13 5.15
N ASP A 104 -3.17 -6.53 6.02
CA ASP A 104 -2.05 -5.69 5.59
C ASP A 104 -1.02 -6.50 4.79
N ALA A 105 -0.71 -7.69 5.26
CA ALA A 105 0.34 -8.55 4.69
C ALA A 105 -0.01 -9.15 3.32
N PHE A 106 -1.28 -9.22 2.94
CA PHE A 106 -1.70 -9.82 1.68
C PHE A 106 -3.03 -9.24 1.16
N ILE A 107 -3.21 -9.27 -0.14
CA ILE A 107 -4.43 -8.86 -0.83
C ILE A 107 -5.00 -9.96 -1.72
N VAL A 108 -4.22 -10.97 -2.00
CA VAL A 108 -4.62 -12.19 -2.71
C VAL A 108 -4.43 -13.41 -1.81
N TYR A 109 -5.04 -14.53 -2.16
CA TYR A 109 -4.99 -15.76 -1.39
C TYR A 109 -4.38 -16.90 -2.21
N PRO A 110 -3.74 -17.91 -1.59
CA PRO A 110 -3.25 -19.07 -2.31
C PRO A 110 -4.44 -19.94 -2.75
N GLY A 111 -4.48 -20.25 -4.04
CA GLY A 111 -5.44 -21.20 -4.62
C GLY A 111 -4.87 -22.60 -4.76
N GLU A 112 -5.61 -23.48 -5.46
CA GLU A 112 -5.16 -24.80 -5.82
C GLU A 112 -4.15 -24.74 -6.97
N LYS A 113 -3.19 -25.68 -6.99
CA LYS A 113 -2.22 -25.85 -8.07
C LYS A 113 -1.45 -24.55 -8.44
N ASP A 114 -0.98 -23.84 -7.40
CA ASP A 114 -0.24 -22.58 -7.52
C ASP A 114 -1.02 -21.41 -8.16
N ASN A 115 -2.33 -21.54 -8.28
CA ASN A 115 -3.20 -20.45 -8.68
C ASN A 115 -3.34 -19.40 -7.56
N VAL A 116 -3.72 -18.19 -7.95
CA VAL A 116 -4.04 -17.10 -7.05
C VAL A 116 -5.56 -16.92 -7.00
N VAL A 117 -6.10 -16.77 -5.78
CA VAL A 117 -7.48 -16.36 -5.56
C VAL A 117 -7.51 -14.88 -5.22
N GLU A 118 -8.16 -14.11 -6.04
CA GLU A 118 -8.32 -12.67 -5.85
C GLU A 118 -9.30 -12.38 -4.71
N SER A 119 -9.05 -11.31 -3.99
CA SER A 119 -9.98 -10.80 -2.99
C SER A 119 -10.77 -9.62 -3.52
N LEU A 120 -11.94 -9.36 -2.94
CA LEU A 120 -12.70 -8.14 -3.23
C LEU A 120 -11.85 -6.87 -3.01
N ARG A 121 -10.91 -6.88 -2.06
CA ARG A 121 -9.98 -5.77 -1.83
C ARG A 121 -9.01 -5.55 -3.00
N HIS A 122 -8.60 -6.62 -3.68
CA HIS A 122 -7.78 -6.55 -4.88
C HIS A 122 -8.55 -5.92 -6.04
N GLU A 123 -9.78 -6.36 -6.29
CA GLU A 123 -10.67 -5.79 -7.31
C GLU A 123 -10.92 -4.30 -7.07
N VAL A 124 -11.27 -3.94 -5.85
CA VAL A 124 -11.54 -2.54 -5.47
C VAL A 124 -10.30 -1.65 -5.57
N LEU A 125 -9.10 -2.19 -5.29
CA LEU A 125 -7.84 -1.47 -5.50
C LEU A 125 -7.60 -1.22 -6.99
N PHE A 126 -7.88 -2.21 -7.83
CA PHE A 126 -7.80 -2.09 -9.29
C PHE A 126 -8.75 -1.01 -9.82
N ASP A 127 -10.01 -0.98 -9.34
CA ASP A 127 -10.97 0.09 -9.64
C ASP A 127 -10.41 1.46 -9.26
N GLY A 128 -9.76 1.59 -8.11
CA GLY A 128 -9.12 2.83 -7.67
C GLY A 128 -8.02 3.29 -8.65
N PHE A 129 -7.21 2.38 -9.18
CA PHE A 129 -6.22 2.73 -10.20
C PHE A 129 -6.86 3.09 -11.54
N GLN A 130 -7.99 2.50 -11.90
CA GLN A 130 -8.76 2.94 -13.08
C GLN A 130 -9.30 4.37 -12.87
N ASP A 131 -9.81 4.70 -11.69
CA ASP A 131 -10.23 6.07 -11.34
C ASP A 131 -9.06 7.07 -11.50
N TYR A 132 -7.86 6.73 -11.02
CA TYR A 132 -6.65 7.54 -11.23
C TYR A 132 -6.34 7.77 -12.70
N MET A 133 -6.40 6.72 -13.53
CA MET A 133 -6.13 6.81 -14.96
C MET A 133 -7.19 7.65 -15.69
N ALA A 134 -8.45 7.58 -15.25
CA ALA A 134 -9.54 8.39 -15.81
C ALA A 134 -9.38 9.88 -15.47
N LEU A 135 -8.94 10.21 -14.25
CA LEU A 135 -8.69 11.57 -13.81
C LEU A 135 -7.48 12.24 -14.51
N LYS A 136 -6.56 11.44 -15.04
CA LYS A 136 -5.37 11.93 -15.78
C LYS A 136 -5.63 12.23 -17.27
N ARG A 137 -6.75 11.84 -17.81
CA ARG A 137 -7.13 12.09 -19.21
C ARG A 137 -7.67 13.50 -19.42
#